data_f547d9ed49c9f3956f13ae782c190aac
#
_entry.id   f547d9ed49c9f3956f13ae782c190aac
#
_cell.length_a   1.000
_cell.length_b   1.000
_cell.length_c   1.000
_cell.angle_alpha   90.00
_cell.angle_beta   90.00
_cell.angle_gamma   90.00
#
_symmetry.space_group_name_H-M   'P 1'
#
loop_
_entity.id
_entity.type
_entity.pdbx_description
1 polymer ?
#
loop_
_entity_poly.entity_id
_entity_poly.type
_entity_poly.pdbx_seq_one_letter_code
_entity_poly.pdbx_strand_id
1 'polypeptide(L)'
;MTATVCGPVDGTLEVVDPGVPGERPARCVAVIAGTEKVFAGHFPGFPIFPGVCVVEYVQRGALATLPEPGAVLAAVESARFLGPVFPGSTLSCEFTWIRDEPKEQDEQHERGAAPGGWRCRAVATTERGLAARVRLRFTAPAGREAAG
;
A
#
# COMPACT_ATOMS: atom_id res chain seq x y z
N MET A 1 -12.40 4.59 -13.07
CA MET A 1 -12.87 3.26 -13.43
C MET A 1 -12.50 2.26 -12.35
N THR A 2 -13.49 1.59 -11.84
CA THR A 2 -13.26 0.63 -10.77
C THR A 2 -13.18 -0.75 -11.35
N ALA A 3 -12.02 -1.37 -11.21
CA ALA A 3 -11.91 -2.78 -11.55
C ALA A 3 -12.53 -3.59 -10.41
N THR A 4 -13.29 -4.60 -10.77
CA THR A 4 -13.79 -5.53 -9.78
C THR A 4 -12.61 -6.39 -9.34
N VAL A 5 -12.12 -6.15 -8.15
CA VAL A 5 -11.03 -6.92 -7.60
C VAL A 5 -11.58 -7.89 -6.59
N CYS A 6 -11.33 -9.15 -6.83
CA CYS A 6 -11.71 -10.19 -5.89
C CYS A 6 -10.64 -10.20 -4.79
N GLY A 7 -10.93 -9.59 -3.70
CA GLY A 7 -9.99 -9.46 -2.59
C GLY A 7 -10.70 -9.45 -1.25
N PRO A 8 -9.94 -9.33 -0.17
CA PRO A 8 -10.50 -9.41 1.18
C PRO A 8 -11.28 -8.18 1.60
N VAL A 9 -11.27 -7.11 0.81
CA VAL A 9 -11.97 -5.88 1.18
C VAL A 9 -12.99 -5.51 0.13
N ASP A 10 -14.10 -4.97 0.58
CA ASP A 10 -15.21 -4.58 -0.30
C ASP A 10 -15.25 -3.09 -0.61
N GLY A 11 -14.61 -2.28 0.22
CA GLY A 11 -14.69 -0.84 0.10
C GLY A 11 -13.82 -0.29 -1.01
N THR A 12 -14.01 0.98 -1.29
CA THR A 12 -13.22 1.70 -2.26
C THR A 12 -12.30 2.68 -1.54
N LEU A 13 -11.20 2.98 -2.18
CA LEU A 13 -10.20 3.89 -1.65
C LEU A 13 -10.16 5.12 -2.55
N GLU A 14 -10.08 6.28 -1.92
CA GLU A 14 -10.05 7.54 -2.64
C GLU A 14 -8.68 8.20 -2.49
N VAL A 15 -8.09 8.62 -3.59
CA VAL A 15 -6.84 9.37 -3.58
C VAL A 15 -7.18 10.82 -3.25
N VAL A 16 -6.69 11.29 -2.11
CA VAL A 16 -6.90 12.66 -1.66
C VAL A 16 -5.80 13.58 -2.19
N ASP A 17 -4.57 13.07 -2.25
CA ASP A 17 -3.42 13.82 -2.73
C ASP A 17 -2.49 12.83 -3.42
N PRO A 18 -2.22 12.99 -4.72
CA PRO A 18 -1.32 12.08 -5.40
C PRO A 18 0.14 12.22 -4.97
N GLY A 19 0.48 13.29 -4.27
CA GLY A 19 1.82 13.51 -3.80
C GLY A 19 2.82 13.82 -4.90
N VAL A 20 4.05 14.07 -4.48
CA VAL A 20 5.19 14.26 -5.38
C VAL A 20 6.35 13.48 -4.81
N PRO A 21 6.85 12.45 -5.50
CA PRO A 21 7.93 11.64 -4.97
C PRO A 21 9.14 12.49 -4.59
N GLY A 22 9.64 12.26 -3.39
CA GLY A 22 10.77 13.03 -2.85
C GLY A 22 10.39 14.37 -2.26
N GLU A 23 9.15 14.83 -2.41
CA GLU A 23 8.74 16.15 -1.91
C GLU A 23 7.54 16.07 -0.98
N ARG A 24 6.50 15.37 -1.38
CA ARG A 24 5.26 15.32 -0.62
C ARG A 24 4.67 13.92 -0.69
N PRO A 25 4.24 13.34 0.44
CA PRO A 25 3.64 12.01 0.39
C PRO A 25 2.30 12.02 -0.31
N ALA A 26 1.96 10.89 -0.90
CA ALA A 26 0.63 10.67 -1.43
C ALA A 26 -0.31 10.29 -0.28
N ARG A 27 -1.59 10.59 -0.41
CA ARG A 27 -2.57 10.30 0.62
C ARG A 27 -3.84 9.72 0.03
N CYS A 28 -4.33 8.67 0.67
CA CYS A 28 -5.58 8.03 0.31
C CYS A 28 -6.44 7.85 1.56
N VAL A 29 -7.74 7.78 1.38
CA VAL A 29 -8.66 7.51 2.47
C VAL A 29 -9.67 6.45 2.07
N ALA A 30 -10.10 5.66 3.04
CA ALA A 30 -11.16 4.68 2.86
C ALA A 30 -11.99 4.62 4.13
N VAL A 31 -13.31 4.57 3.98
CA VAL A 31 -14.19 4.33 5.11
C VAL A 31 -14.40 2.84 5.24
N ILE A 32 -14.15 2.29 6.42
CA ILE A 32 -14.30 0.87 6.68
C ILE A 32 -15.76 0.63 7.02
N ALA A 33 -16.51 0.16 6.02
CA ALA A 33 -17.94 -0.06 6.21
C ALA A 33 -18.19 -1.26 7.12
N GLY A 34 -19.22 -1.17 7.96
CA GLY A 34 -19.61 -2.30 8.79
C GLY A 34 -20.15 -3.47 7.99
N THR A 35 -20.43 -3.26 6.71
CA THR A 35 -20.92 -4.28 5.79
C THR A 35 -19.80 -5.02 5.08
N GLU A 36 -18.54 -4.74 5.36
CA GLU A 36 -17.44 -5.50 4.78
C GLU A 36 -17.64 -6.99 5.07
N LYS A 37 -17.47 -7.82 4.05
CA LYS A 37 -17.69 -9.26 4.18
C LYS A 37 -16.85 -9.89 5.27
N VAL A 38 -15.66 -9.36 5.51
CA VAL A 38 -14.74 -9.92 6.49
C VAL A 38 -15.33 -9.89 7.90
N PHE A 39 -16.20 -8.93 8.21
CA PHE A 39 -16.76 -8.84 9.55
C PHE A 39 -17.75 -9.97 9.82
N ALA A 40 -18.41 -10.50 8.79
CA ALA A 40 -19.38 -11.54 8.97
C ALA A 40 -18.75 -12.87 9.39
N GLY A 41 -17.53 -13.14 8.92
CA GLY A 41 -16.88 -14.42 9.17
C GLY A 41 -15.70 -14.37 10.11
N HIS A 42 -15.35 -13.19 10.63
CA HIS A 42 -14.15 -13.02 11.41
C HIS A 42 -14.50 -12.44 12.77
N PHE A 43 -14.26 -13.21 13.82
CA PHE A 43 -14.55 -12.83 15.21
C PHE A 43 -15.97 -12.30 15.40
N PRO A 44 -17.01 -13.15 15.25
CA PRO A 44 -18.37 -12.72 15.48
C PRO A 44 -18.53 -12.08 16.86
N GLY A 45 -19.15 -10.91 16.91
CA GLY A 45 -19.30 -10.17 18.16
C GLY A 45 -18.10 -9.32 18.52
N PHE A 46 -17.03 -9.39 17.73
CA PHE A 46 -15.81 -8.61 17.97
C PHE A 46 -15.34 -8.05 16.62
N PRO A 47 -15.98 -7.00 16.12
CA PRO A 47 -15.72 -6.53 14.77
C PRO A 47 -14.43 -5.72 14.70
N ILE A 48 -13.33 -6.41 14.50
CA ILE A 48 -12.04 -5.78 14.25
C ILE A 48 -11.63 -6.11 12.82
N PHE A 49 -11.24 -5.08 12.08
CA PHE A 49 -10.79 -5.26 10.71
C PHE A 49 -9.44 -5.98 10.72
N PRO A 50 -9.29 -7.12 10.04
CA PRO A 50 -8.04 -7.88 10.10
C PRO A 50 -6.86 -7.13 9.49
N GLY A 51 -5.66 -7.41 10.00
CA GLY A 51 -4.45 -6.80 9.48
C GLY A 51 -4.24 -7.05 7.99
N VAL A 52 -4.57 -8.25 7.51
CA VAL A 52 -4.43 -8.55 6.08
C VAL A 52 -5.30 -7.62 5.23
N CYS A 53 -6.45 -7.21 5.76
CA CYS A 53 -7.32 -6.29 5.04
C CYS A 53 -6.77 -4.87 5.06
N VAL A 54 -6.10 -4.48 6.13
CA VAL A 54 -5.41 -3.19 6.19
C VAL A 54 -4.30 -3.17 5.13
N VAL A 55 -3.53 -4.25 5.03
CA VAL A 55 -2.48 -4.35 4.02
C VAL A 55 -3.07 -4.27 2.62
N GLU A 56 -4.24 -4.85 2.41
CA GLU A 56 -4.89 -4.78 1.10
C GLU A 56 -5.23 -3.35 0.71
N TYR A 57 -5.76 -2.56 1.65
CA TYR A 57 -6.03 -1.15 1.37
C TYR A 57 -4.73 -0.37 1.13
N VAL A 58 -3.68 -0.68 1.87
CA VAL A 58 -2.38 -0.07 1.66
C VAL A 58 -1.87 -0.38 0.25
N GLN A 59 -1.97 -1.62 -0.18
CA GLN A 59 -1.54 -2.01 -1.52
C GLN A 59 -2.33 -1.28 -2.60
N ARG A 60 -3.64 -1.18 -2.42
CA ARG A 60 -4.48 -0.47 -3.39
C ARG A 60 -4.12 1.01 -3.47
N GLY A 61 -3.85 1.62 -2.33
CA GLY A 61 -3.44 3.02 -2.30
C GLY A 61 -2.09 3.24 -2.94
N ALA A 62 -1.16 2.32 -2.69
CA ALA A 62 0.15 2.40 -3.33
C ALA A 62 0.02 2.28 -4.85
N LEU A 63 -0.79 1.33 -5.32
CA LEU A 63 -1.02 1.15 -6.75
C LEU A 63 -1.70 2.36 -7.38
N ALA A 64 -2.58 3.03 -6.62
CA ALA A 64 -3.28 4.21 -7.12
C ALA A 64 -2.39 5.46 -7.16
N THR A 65 -1.26 5.44 -6.48
CA THR A 65 -0.36 6.59 -6.39
C THR A 65 1.03 6.29 -6.92
N LEU A 66 1.17 5.25 -7.74
CA LEU A 66 2.46 4.87 -8.30
C LEU A 66 3.12 6.05 -8.99
N PRO A 67 4.39 6.33 -8.65
CA PRO A 67 5.11 7.41 -9.33
C PRO A 67 5.48 7.07 -10.77
N GLU A 68 5.46 5.79 -11.10
CA GLU A 68 5.83 5.34 -12.44
C GLU A 68 4.81 4.29 -12.89
N PRO A 69 4.01 4.59 -13.93
CA PRO A 69 2.99 3.64 -14.40
C PRO A 69 3.62 2.32 -14.83
N GLY A 70 2.98 1.24 -14.48
CA GLY A 70 3.46 -0.08 -14.85
C GLY A 70 4.42 -0.71 -13.87
N ALA A 71 4.84 0.00 -12.84
CA ALA A 71 5.64 -0.61 -11.78
C ALA A 71 4.85 -1.71 -11.09
N VAL A 72 5.53 -2.76 -10.69
CA VAL A 72 4.91 -3.98 -10.18
C VAL A 72 5.34 -4.21 -8.73
N LEU A 73 4.38 -4.55 -7.88
CA LEU A 73 4.69 -4.89 -6.50
C LEU A 73 5.54 -6.15 -6.46
N ALA A 74 6.74 -6.01 -5.92
CA ALA A 74 7.68 -7.12 -5.81
C ALA A 74 7.62 -7.78 -4.44
N ALA A 75 7.40 -7.01 -3.39
CA ALA A 75 7.40 -7.57 -2.03
C ALA A 75 6.72 -6.64 -1.05
N VAL A 76 6.07 -7.25 -0.05
CA VAL A 76 5.72 -6.57 1.18
C VAL A 76 6.88 -6.84 2.13
N GLU A 77 7.74 -5.87 2.32
CA GLU A 77 8.97 -6.08 3.07
C GLU A 77 8.72 -6.15 4.57
N SER A 78 7.76 -5.39 5.05
CA SER A 78 7.36 -5.48 6.45
C SER A 78 5.96 -4.92 6.61
N ALA A 79 5.27 -5.41 7.63
CA ALA A 79 3.98 -4.88 8.05
C ALA A 79 3.93 -4.95 9.56
N ARG A 80 3.67 -3.81 10.20
CA ARG A 80 3.54 -3.73 11.65
C ARG A 80 2.17 -3.16 11.99
N PHE A 81 1.44 -3.90 12.81
CA PHE A 81 0.11 -3.51 13.23
C PHE A 81 0.19 -2.90 14.63
N LEU A 82 -0.21 -1.65 14.74
CA LEU A 82 0.00 -0.86 15.95
C LEU A 82 -1.29 -0.49 16.65
N GLY A 83 -2.41 -0.67 15.98
CA GLY A 83 -3.70 -0.41 16.58
C GLY A 83 -4.82 -1.05 15.79
N PRO A 84 -5.98 -1.27 16.41
CA PRO A 84 -7.12 -1.89 15.76
C PRO A 84 -7.81 -0.93 14.80
N VAL A 85 -8.49 -1.50 13.81
CA VAL A 85 -9.35 -0.76 12.88
C VAL A 85 -10.75 -1.33 13.04
N PHE A 86 -11.73 -0.47 13.26
CA PHE A 86 -13.10 -0.87 13.55
C PHE A 86 -14.05 -0.47 12.41
N PRO A 87 -15.23 -1.09 12.34
CA PRO A 87 -16.26 -0.63 11.42
C PRO A 87 -16.56 0.85 11.66
N GLY A 88 -16.73 1.60 10.60
CA GLY A 88 -17.01 3.02 10.68
C GLY A 88 -15.77 3.90 10.76
N SER A 89 -14.60 3.31 10.98
CA SER A 89 -13.36 4.08 11.00
C SER A 89 -13.03 4.60 9.61
N THR A 90 -12.41 5.76 9.57
CA THR A 90 -11.80 6.27 8.35
C THR A 90 -10.32 5.89 8.38
N LEU A 91 -9.92 5.08 7.43
CA LEU A 91 -8.53 4.66 7.30
C LEU A 91 -7.83 5.63 6.35
N SER A 92 -6.85 6.35 6.88
CA SER A 92 -6.04 7.28 6.09
C SER A 92 -4.68 6.69 5.88
N CYS A 93 -4.25 6.60 4.64
CA CYS A 93 -2.94 6.04 4.31
C CYS A 93 -2.08 7.12 3.69
N GLU A 94 -0.85 7.20 4.15
CA GLU A 94 0.12 8.14 3.63
C GLU A 94 1.28 7.34 3.05
N PHE A 95 1.68 7.66 1.82
CA PHE A 95 2.68 6.90 1.07
C PHE A 95 3.87 7.79 0.76
N THR A 96 5.03 7.43 1.27
CA THR A 96 6.27 8.09 0.94
C THR A 96 7.01 7.24 -0.07
N TRP A 97 7.16 7.76 -1.28
CA TRP A 97 7.81 7.05 -2.38
C TRP A 97 9.27 7.45 -2.47
N ILE A 98 10.13 6.44 -2.49
CA ILE A 98 11.58 6.63 -2.53
C ILE A 98 12.11 5.81 -3.70
N ARG A 99 12.87 6.47 -4.56
CA ARG A 99 13.49 5.77 -5.67
C ARG A 99 14.52 4.79 -5.15
N ASP A 100 14.44 3.56 -5.62
CA ASP A 100 15.34 2.50 -5.20
C ASP A 100 16.55 2.49 -6.15
N GLU A 101 17.54 3.31 -5.84
CA GLU A 101 18.72 3.39 -6.67
C GLU A 101 19.79 2.44 -6.14
N PRO A 102 20.44 1.69 -7.02
CA PRO A 102 21.50 0.79 -6.58
C PRO A 102 22.67 1.58 -6.04
N LYS A 103 23.19 1.14 -4.91
CA LYS A 103 24.42 1.68 -4.35
C LYS A 103 25.58 0.89 -4.91
N GLU A 104 26.70 1.57 -5.08
CA GLU A 104 27.87 0.88 -5.59
C GLU A 104 28.28 -0.32 -4.76
N GLN A 105 28.07 -0.24 -3.46
CA GLN A 105 28.44 -1.31 -2.56
C GLN A 105 27.51 -2.51 -2.64
N ASP A 106 26.40 -2.37 -3.31
CA ASP A 106 25.38 -3.41 -3.39
C ASP A 106 25.44 -4.16 -4.71
N GLU A 107 26.52 -4.09 -5.43
CA GLU A 107 26.63 -4.74 -6.73
C GLU A 107 26.35 -6.23 -6.68
N GLN A 108 26.70 -6.86 -5.59
CA GLN A 108 26.62 -8.31 -5.52
C GLN A 108 25.22 -8.86 -5.41
N HIS A 109 24.32 -8.16 -4.75
CA HIS A 109 22.96 -8.65 -4.71
C HIS A 109 22.02 -7.92 -5.65
N GLU A 110 22.60 -7.19 -6.56
CA GLU A 110 21.83 -6.53 -7.60
C GLU A 110 21.55 -7.44 -8.78
N ARG A 111 22.03 -8.66 -8.76
CA ARG A 111 21.75 -9.58 -9.85
C ARG A 111 20.26 -9.82 -9.97
N GLY A 112 19.71 -9.46 -11.09
CA GLY A 112 18.31 -9.61 -11.35
C GLY A 112 17.43 -8.50 -10.82
N ALA A 113 17.98 -7.57 -10.05
CA ALA A 113 17.22 -6.40 -9.61
C ALA A 113 17.25 -5.38 -10.73
N ALA A 114 16.06 -5.01 -11.23
CA ALA A 114 15.98 -4.00 -12.27
C ALA A 114 16.27 -2.63 -11.63
N PRO A 115 17.19 -1.85 -12.21
CA PRO A 115 17.41 -0.50 -11.71
C PRO A 115 16.16 0.34 -11.92
N GLY A 116 15.94 1.30 -11.05
CA GLY A 116 14.83 2.21 -11.17
C GLY A 116 13.57 1.77 -10.45
N GLY A 117 13.66 0.78 -9.59
CA GLY A 117 12.53 0.39 -8.76
C GLY A 117 12.21 1.43 -7.70
N TRP A 118 11.18 1.15 -6.92
CA TRP A 118 10.68 2.08 -5.91
C TRP A 118 10.45 1.37 -4.59
N ARG A 119 10.67 2.09 -3.52
CA ARG A 119 10.26 1.67 -2.19
C ARG A 119 9.17 2.61 -1.72
N CYS A 120 8.19 2.04 -1.05
CA CYS A 120 7.07 2.80 -0.53
C CYS A 120 6.97 2.56 0.97
N ARG A 121 6.99 3.63 1.74
CA ARG A 121 6.70 3.57 3.16
C ARG A 121 5.28 4.05 3.35
N ALA A 122 4.43 3.19 3.86
CA ALA A 122 3.03 3.51 4.06
C ALA A 122 2.73 3.58 5.55
N VAL A 123 1.97 4.58 5.93
CA VAL A 123 1.49 4.76 7.30
C VAL A 123 -0.02 4.84 7.25
N ALA A 124 -0.68 3.94 7.96
CA ALA A 124 -2.13 3.91 8.04
C ALA A 124 -2.56 4.39 9.42
N THR A 125 -3.49 5.34 9.43
CA THR A 125 -4.02 5.90 10.67
C THR A 125 -5.55 5.89 10.64
N THR A 126 -6.15 5.91 11.81
CA THR A 126 -7.58 6.11 11.97
C THR A 126 -7.79 7.27 12.96
N GLU A 127 -9.04 7.53 13.29
CA GLU A 127 -9.38 8.54 14.30
C GLU A 127 -8.75 8.21 15.66
N ARG A 128 -8.39 6.94 15.86
CA ARG A 128 -7.79 6.48 17.12
C ARG A 128 -6.28 6.60 17.13
N GLY A 129 -5.68 6.95 15.99
CA GLY A 129 -4.24 7.11 15.86
C GLY A 129 -3.64 6.10 14.90
N LEU A 130 -2.39 5.76 15.15
CA LEU A 130 -1.61 4.92 14.25
C LEU A 130 -2.13 3.49 14.25
N ALA A 131 -2.45 2.98 13.06
CA ALA A 131 -2.98 1.62 12.90
C ALA A 131 -1.92 0.65 12.35
N ALA A 132 -1.13 1.08 11.39
CA ALA A 132 -0.14 0.18 10.79
C ALA A 132 0.96 0.95 10.07
N ARG A 133 2.10 0.29 9.94
CA ARG A 133 3.19 0.74 9.08
C ARG A 133 3.56 -0.41 8.16
N VAL A 134 3.65 -0.12 6.87
CA VAL A 134 3.90 -1.13 5.86
C VAL A 134 5.01 -0.63 4.95
N ARG A 135 5.93 -1.52 4.61
CA ARG A 135 6.98 -1.24 3.63
C ARG A 135 6.78 -2.12 2.42
N LEU A 136 6.73 -1.50 1.27
CA LEU A 136 6.53 -2.18 0.00
C LEU A 136 7.70 -1.91 -0.92
N ARG A 137 7.98 -2.86 -1.80
CA ARG A 137 8.99 -2.69 -2.83
C ARG A 137 8.37 -2.98 -4.18
N PHE A 138 8.65 -2.10 -5.13
CA PHE A 138 8.14 -2.20 -6.50
C PHE A 138 9.30 -2.27 -7.47
N THR A 139 9.15 -3.08 -8.51
CA THR A 139 10.13 -3.13 -9.60
C THR A 139 9.71 -2.16 -10.68
N ALA A 140 10.69 -1.77 -11.51
CA ALA A 140 10.41 -0.94 -12.66
C ALA A 140 9.51 -1.67 -13.64
N PRO A 141 8.78 -0.93 -14.51
CA PRO A 141 7.93 -1.55 -15.52
C PRO A 141 8.73 -2.47 -16.43
N ALA A 142 8.17 -3.67 -16.72
CA ALA A 142 8.86 -4.67 -17.52
C ALA A 142 9.20 -4.20 -18.92
N GLY A 143 8.35 -3.39 -19.53
CA GLY A 143 8.57 -2.91 -20.87
C GLY A 143 9.77 -1.98 -21.04
N ARG A 144 10.29 -1.47 -19.95
CA ARG A 144 11.39 -0.53 -19.98
C ARG A 144 12.70 -1.15 -20.38
N GLU A 145 12.90 -2.40 -20.01
CA GLU A 145 14.14 -3.10 -20.34
C GLU A 145 14.28 -3.35 -21.83
N ALA A 146 13.17 -3.63 -22.48
CA ALA A 146 13.18 -3.90 -23.90
C ALA A 146 13.57 -2.68 -24.72
N ALA A 147 13.36 -1.51 -24.18
CA ALA A 147 13.67 -0.27 -24.87
C ALA A 147 15.11 0.19 -24.66
N GLY A 148 15.77 -0.37 -23.69
CA GLY A 148 17.11 0.03 -23.33
C GLY A 148 18.22 -0.58 -24.18
#